data_3c6936d6ce7bcca1a6bb5288fadae035
#
_entry.id   3c6936d6ce7bcca1a6bb5288fadae035
#
_cell.length_a   1.000
_cell.length_b   1.000
_cell.length_c   1.000
_cell.angle_alpha   90.00
_cell.angle_beta   90.00
_cell.angle_gamma   90.00
#
_symmetry.space_group_name_H-M   'P 1'
#
loop_
_entity.id
_entity.type
_entity.pdbx_description
1 polymer ?
#
loop_
_entity_poly.entity_id
_entity_poly.type
_entity_poly.pdbx_seq_one_letter_code
_entity_poly.pdbx_strand_id
1 'polypeptide(L)'
;MKKKILIVMPGALELGGVERSLIGLLSSVDYDYYDVDLFLYGHHGTLFPMIDPHVNVLPECQELAHLRESFVDKIKHKCVYSAVLRLRDAVYSIFHDVNNDRTWAQVMRHCTKPLAEHYDVAMSFFLPFDFLHERVDASIKIGWIHTDYSAEKADFTYLLSQYSRLNMIVAVSEACKESFSSVFPQLASRVIVIENILPADFVKKNAEAFHVSGEMPQKGISLLSVGRFCEAKNFDNVPDICRRLVADGLDVKWYLIGYGGDEALIRQKIDEAGMQARVIILGKKDNPYPYMRACDLYVQPSRYEGKAVTVREAQLLGKPVVITDYATSGSQLEDGVDGVIVPMDNAGCAAGIAALLRDPARMQQLS
;
A
#
# COMPACT_ATOMS: atom_id res chain seq x y z
N MET A 1 -26.98 -9.92 21.67
CA MET A 1 -25.64 -9.36 21.97
C MET A 1 -24.92 -9.21 20.65
N LYS A 2 -24.32 -8.06 20.37
CA LYS A 2 -23.47 -7.87 19.20
C LYS A 2 -22.22 -8.74 19.32
N LYS A 3 -21.65 -9.17 18.20
CA LYS A 3 -20.35 -9.86 18.20
C LYS A 3 -19.23 -8.83 18.32
N LYS A 4 -18.25 -9.14 19.16
CA LYS A 4 -17.12 -8.25 19.42
C LYS A 4 -15.94 -8.57 18.52
N ILE A 5 -15.50 -7.58 17.75
CA ILE A 5 -14.40 -7.71 16.78
C ILE A 5 -13.26 -6.79 17.20
N LEU A 6 -12.03 -7.30 17.21
CA LEU A 6 -10.82 -6.50 17.30
C LEU A 6 -10.12 -6.44 15.93
N ILE A 7 -9.78 -5.25 15.50
CA ILE A 7 -8.89 -5.04 14.35
C ILE A 7 -7.58 -4.43 14.85
N VAL A 8 -6.46 -5.05 14.49
CA VAL A 8 -5.10 -4.58 14.80
C VAL A 8 -4.45 -4.06 13.53
N MET A 9 -3.94 -2.84 13.57
CA MET A 9 -3.14 -2.26 12.49
C MET A 9 -1.76 -1.87 13.05
N PRO A 10 -0.69 -2.62 12.74
CA PRO A 10 0.67 -2.36 13.17
C PRO A 10 1.29 -1.14 12.47
N GLY A 11 0.73 0.03 12.68
CA GLY A 11 1.15 1.30 12.09
C GLY A 11 0.19 2.43 12.42
N ALA A 12 0.44 3.59 11.80
CA ALA A 12 -0.48 4.72 11.77
C ALA A 12 -1.28 4.70 10.45
N LEU A 13 -2.34 5.49 10.37
CA LEU A 13 -3.21 5.55 9.19
C LEU A 13 -2.71 6.60 8.18
N GLU A 14 -1.55 6.33 7.59
CA GLU A 14 -0.99 7.12 6.50
C GLU A 14 -1.70 6.83 5.16
N LEU A 15 -1.28 7.49 4.08
CA LEU A 15 -1.87 7.30 2.74
C LEU A 15 -1.33 6.05 2.02
N GLY A 16 -1.35 4.90 2.67
CA GLY A 16 -1.01 3.62 2.06
C GLY A 16 -2.22 2.87 1.50
N GLY A 17 -1.96 1.85 0.67
CA GLY A 17 -3.02 1.00 0.12
C GLY A 17 -3.70 0.14 1.19
N VAL A 18 -2.93 -0.37 2.15
CA VAL A 18 -3.43 -1.18 3.27
C VAL A 18 -4.32 -0.35 4.18
N GLU A 19 -3.89 0.87 4.51
CA GLU A 19 -4.62 1.81 5.35
C GLU A 19 -5.96 2.24 4.72
N ARG A 20 -5.97 2.49 3.39
CA ARG A 20 -7.21 2.79 2.66
C ARG A 20 -8.16 1.60 2.65
N SER A 21 -7.63 0.40 2.49
CA SER A 21 -8.44 -0.82 2.54
C SER A 21 -9.05 -1.03 3.93
N LEU A 22 -8.31 -0.68 5.00
CA LEU A 22 -8.84 -0.71 6.35
C LEU A 22 -10.00 0.29 6.52
N ILE A 23 -9.83 1.53 6.07
CA ILE A 23 -10.93 2.52 6.11
C ILE A 23 -12.13 2.04 5.30
N GLY A 24 -11.91 1.45 4.12
CA GLY A 24 -12.97 0.85 3.32
C GLY A 24 -13.69 -0.30 4.04
N LEU A 25 -12.95 -1.18 4.71
CA LEU A 25 -13.52 -2.24 5.52
C LEU A 25 -14.36 -1.65 6.67
N LEU A 26 -13.81 -0.71 7.44
CA LEU A 26 -14.52 -0.08 8.55
C LEU A 26 -15.82 0.62 8.09
N SER A 27 -15.82 1.26 6.94
CA SER A 27 -17.03 1.93 6.40
C SER A 27 -18.11 0.96 5.92
N SER A 28 -17.81 -0.34 5.78
CA SER A 28 -18.75 -1.37 5.31
C SER A 28 -19.21 -2.33 6.42
N VAL A 29 -18.75 -2.13 7.64
CA VAL A 29 -19.20 -2.93 8.80
C VAL A 29 -20.63 -2.58 9.17
N ASP A 30 -21.44 -3.58 9.41
CA ASP A 30 -22.78 -3.42 9.99
C ASP A 30 -22.67 -3.28 11.52
N TYR A 31 -22.61 -2.03 11.97
CA TYR A 31 -22.48 -1.71 13.40
C TYR A 31 -23.75 -2.00 14.23
N ASP A 32 -24.86 -2.41 13.62
CA ASP A 32 -26.00 -2.93 14.36
C ASP A 32 -25.76 -4.34 14.88
N TYR A 33 -24.89 -5.10 14.21
CA TYR A 33 -24.55 -6.49 14.57
C TYR A 33 -23.16 -6.64 15.20
N TYR A 34 -22.24 -5.69 14.99
CA TYR A 34 -20.85 -5.80 15.42
C TYR A 34 -20.43 -4.60 16.29
N ASP A 35 -19.76 -4.89 17.39
CA ASP A 35 -18.97 -3.92 18.15
C ASP A 35 -17.52 -4.05 17.74
N VAL A 36 -16.91 -2.97 17.24
CA VAL A 36 -15.55 -2.97 16.70
C VAL A 36 -14.61 -2.15 17.56
N ASP A 37 -13.60 -2.82 18.10
CA ASP A 37 -12.43 -2.19 18.70
C ASP A 37 -11.30 -2.14 17.65
N LEU A 38 -10.59 -1.01 17.57
CA LEU A 38 -9.45 -0.81 16.68
C LEU A 38 -8.20 -0.48 17.49
N PHE A 39 -7.18 -1.30 17.40
CA PHE A 39 -5.87 -1.04 17.99
C PHE A 39 -4.88 -0.63 16.90
N LEU A 40 -4.49 0.63 16.93
CA LEU A 40 -3.45 1.21 16.06
C LEU A 40 -2.16 1.37 16.84
N TYR A 41 -1.02 1.17 16.18
CA TYR A 41 0.27 1.48 16.81
C TYR A 41 0.47 2.98 16.95
N GLY A 42 -0.05 3.81 16.03
CA GLY A 42 0.03 5.27 16.09
C GLY A 42 -1.31 5.94 15.76
N HIS A 43 -1.74 6.90 16.61
CA HIS A 43 -2.98 7.68 16.44
C HIS A 43 -2.75 8.94 15.60
N HIS A 44 -2.11 8.76 14.44
CA HIS A 44 -1.82 9.85 13.50
C HIS A 44 -1.94 9.35 12.06
N GLY A 45 -1.75 10.26 11.14
CA GLY A 45 -1.85 10.00 9.69
C GLY A 45 -3.09 10.62 9.07
N THR A 46 -3.03 10.84 7.76
CA THR A 46 -4.06 11.54 6.98
C THR A 46 -5.42 10.83 7.02
N LEU A 47 -5.42 9.51 7.14
CA LEU A 47 -6.66 8.72 7.17
C LEU A 47 -7.23 8.53 8.58
N PHE A 48 -6.50 8.91 9.64
CA PHE A 48 -6.97 8.74 11.02
C PHE A 48 -8.32 9.44 11.30
N PRO A 49 -8.57 10.69 10.82
CA PRO A 49 -9.86 11.36 11.00
C PRO A 49 -11.04 10.71 10.26
N MET A 50 -10.76 9.70 9.43
CA MET A 50 -11.77 9.01 8.61
C MET A 50 -12.27 7.70 9.22
N ILE A 51 -11.76 7.33 10.40
CA ILE A 51 -12.29 6.20 11.15
C ILE A 51 -13.77 6.44 11.41
N ASP A 52 -14.60 5.43 11.11
CA ASP A 52 -16.02 5.49 11.39
C ASP A 52 -16.28 5.79 12.87
N PRO A 53 -17.19 6.71 13.23
CA PRO A 53 -17.42 7.11 14.62
C PRO A 53 -17.98 5.99 15.51
N HIS A 54 -18.48 4.89 14.96
CA HIS A 54 -18.92 3.72 15.73
C HIS A 54 -17.75 2.84 16.18
N VAL A 55 -16.54 3.03 15.64
CA VAL A 55 -15.35 2.27 16.01
C VAL A 55 -14.79 2.79 17.32
N ASN A 56 -14.59 1.91 18.29
CA ASN A 56 -13.89 2.22 19.51
C ASN A 56 -12.37 2.10 19.31
N VAL A 57 -11.67 3.23 19.20
CA VAL A 57 -10.21 3.24 19.06
C VAL A 57 -9.56 3.06 20.43
N LEU A 58 -8.82 1.95 20.59
CA LEU A 58 -8.14 1.62 21.85
C LEU A 58 -6.95 2.57 22.12
N PRO A 59 -6.54 2.77 23.38
CA PRO A 59 -5.47 3.70 23.73
C PRO A 59 -4.15 3.44 23.00
N GLU A 60 -3.49 4.50 22.56
CA GLU A 60 -2.19 4.47 21.92
C GLU A 60 -1.08 4.00 22.86
N CYS A 61 -0.15 3.21 22.34
CA CYS A 61 1.11 2.90 23.01
C CYS A 61 2.24 3.75 22.40
N GLN A 62 2.76 4.70 23.17
CA GLN A 62 3.74 5.68 22.70
C GLN A 62 5.00 5.04 22.08
N GLU A 63 5.53 3.97 22.67
CA GLU A 63 6.69 3.24 22.12
C GLU A 63 6.39 2.59 20.77
N LEU A 64 5.15 2.15 20.52
CA LEU A 64 4.73 1.58 19.25
C LEU A 64 4.45 2.68 18.20
N ALA A 65 3.88 3.80 18.62
CA ALA A 65 3.56 4.93 17.75
C ALA A 65 4.81 5.47 17.04
N HIS A 66 5.95 5.50 17.75
CA HIS A 66 7.22 6.02 17.25
C HIS A 66 8.21 4.92 16.81
N LEU A 67 7.71 3.69 16.58
CA LEU A 67 8.56 2.51 16.33
C LEU A 67 9.44 2.66 15.09
N ARG A 68 8.95 3.32 14.03
CA ARG A 68 9.65 3.52 12.76
C ARG A 68 10.54 4.76 12.70
N GLU A 69 10.49 5.61 13.72
CA GLU A 69 11.23 6.87 13.74
C GLU A 69 12.74 6.70 13.91
N SER A 70 13.48 7.78 13.65
CA SER A 70 14.92 7.84 13.87
C SER A 70 15.26 7.72 15.37
N PHE A 71 16.51 7.36 15.68
CA PHE A 71 16.98 7.32 17.07
C PHE A 71 16.79 8.65 17.79
N VAL A 72 17.07 9.77 17.11
CA VAL A 72 16.96 11.11 17.69
C VAL A 72 15.50 11.45 18.03
N ASP A 73 14.57 11.11 17.12
CA ASP A 73 13.15 11.40 17.31
C ASP A 73 12.55 10.53 18.42
N LYS A 74 12.96 9.26 18.53
CA LYS A 74 12.60 8.39 19.67
C LYS A 74 13.00 8.99 21.01
N ILE A 75 14.19 9.57 21.12
CA ILE A 75 14.64 10.25 22.35
C ILE A 75 13.76 11.47 22.65
N LYS A 76 13.42 12.30 21.64
CA LYS A 76 12.52 13.45 21.80
C LYS A 76 11.14 13.01 22.33
N HIS A 77 10.63 11.89 21.85
CA HIS A 77 9.35 11.32 22.27
C HIS A 77 9.44 10.45 23.53
N LYS A 78 10.60 10.40 24.20
CA LYS A 78 10.86 9.61 25.42
C LYS A 78 10.67 8.10 25.23
N CYS A 79 10.79 7.61 24.00
CA CYS A 79 10.72 6.19 23.65
C CYS A 79 12.08 5.51 23.89
N VAL A 80 12.49 5.43 25.16
CA VAL A 80 13.84 5.03 25.55
C VAL A 80 14.12 3.57 25.22
N TYR A 81 13.17 2.68 25.45
CA TYR A 81 13.37 1.24 25.23
C TYR A 81 13.58 0.93 23.75
N SER A 82 12.71 1.43 22.88
CA SER A 82 12.85 1.25 21.44
C SER A 82 14.09 1.96 20.87
N ALA A 83 14.52 3.09 21.45
CA ALA A 83 15.77 3.75 21.08
C ALA A 83 16.99 2.89 21.39
N VAL A 84 17.06 2.27 22.56
CA VAL A 84 18.14 1.36 22.96
C VAL A 84 18.21 0.13 22.05
N LEU A 85 17.06 -0.48 21.75
CA LEU A 85 17.01 -1.61 20.84
C LEU A 85 17.47 -1.23 19.42
N ARG A 86 17.08 -0.06 18.94
CA ARG A 86 17.54 0.42 17.62
C ARG A 86 19.06 0.66 17.56
N LEU A 87 19.64 1.17 18.65
CA LEU A 87 21.10 1.31 18.75
C LEU A 87 21.80 -0.07 18.73
N ARG A 88 21.27 -1.02 19.49
CA ARG A 88 21.74 -2.43 19.46
C ARG A 88 21.70 -2.99 18.05
N ASP A 89 20.57 -2.82 17.36
CA ASP A 89 20.36 -3.35 16.01
C ASP A 89 21.27 -2.68 14.99
N ALA A 90 21.53 -1.38 15.11
CA ALA A 90 22.49 -0.65 14.28
C ALA A 90 23.93 -1.17 14.45
N VAL A 91 24.32 -1.52 15.66
CA VAL A 91 25.64 -2.14 15.92
C VAL A 91 25.68 -3.57 15.39
N TYR A 92 24.59 -4.33 15.59
CA TYR A 92 24.52 -5.72 15.17
C TYR A 92 24.49 -5.85 13.64
N SER A 93 23.86 -4.89 12.93
CA SER A 93 23.76 -4.86 11.47
C SER A 93 25.12 -4.71 10.75
N ILE A 94 26.18 -4.31 11.45
CA ILE A 94 27.53 -4.25 10.89
C ILE A 94 28.03 -5.66 10.49
N PHE A 95 27.57 -6.70 11.20
CA PHE A 95 28.06 -8.07 11.04
C PHE A 95 26.98 -9.10 10.66
N HIS A 96 25.70 -8.73 10.77
CA HIS A 96 24.59 -9.64 10.60
C HIS A 96 23.37 -8.94 9.99
N ASP A 97 22.54 -9.67 9.27
CA ASP A 97 21.22 -9.18 8.86
C ASP A 97 20.31 -9.02 10.07
N VAL A 98 19.69 -7.84 10.20
CA VAL A 98 18.75 -7.53 11.29
C VAL A 98 17.31 -7.76 10.84
N ASN A 99 16.62 -8.64 11.54
CA ASN A 99 15.18 -8.79 11.38
C ASN A 99 14.45 -7.77 12.27
N ASN A 100 13.98 -6.69 11.66
CA ASN A 100 13.24 -5.62 12.35
C ASN A 100 11.96 -6.13 13.04
N ASP A 101 11.30 -7.17 12.51
CA ASP A 101 10.06 -7.70 13.07
C ASP A 101 10.29 -8.29 14.47
N ARG A 102 11.43 -8.94 14.68
CA ARG A 102 11.79 -9.45 16.02
C ARG A 102 12.01 -8.34 17.03
N THR A 103 12.62 -7.22 16.60
CA THR A 103 12.78 -6.05 17.45
C THR A 103 11.45 -5.40 17.77
N TRP A 104 10.56 -5.31 16.80
CA TRP A 104 9.20 -4.79 17.01
C TRP A 104 8.40 -5.65 17.99
N ALA A 105 8.53 -6.98 17.87
CA ALA A 105 7.92 -7.90 18.85
C ALA A 105 8.46 -7.69 20.28
N GLN A 106 9.77 -7.40 20.45
CA GLN A 106 10.36 -7.08 21.75
C GLN A 106 9.81 -5.79 22.34
N VAL A 107 9.71 -4.71 21.52
CA VAL A 107 9.11 -3.44 21.96
C VAL A 107 7.66 -3.67 22.35
N MET A 108 6.87 -4.35 21.52
CA MET A 108 5.47 -4.66 21.80
C MET A 108 5.30 -5.39 23.14
N ARG A 109 6.11 -6.44 23.39
CA ARG A 109 6.07 -7.20 24.65
C ARG A 109 6.41 -6.33 25.87
N HIS A 110 7.32 -5.38 25.73
CA HIS A 110 7.73 -4.50 26.82
C HIS A 110 6.65 -3.46 27.17
N CYS A 111 6.03 -2.85 26.15
CA CYS A 111 5.20 -1.67 26.36
C CYS A 111 3.68 -1.96 26.39
N THR A 112 3.25 -3.19 26.06
CA THR A 112 1.83 -3.56 26.05
C THR A 112 1.50 -4.64 27.07
N LYS A 113 0.25 -4.62 27.55
CA LYS A 113 -0.33 -5.67 28.41
C LYS A 113 -1.37 -6.44 27.61
N PRO A 114 -1.69 -7.71 28.00
CA PRO A 114 -2.85 -8.40 27.45
C PRO A 114 -4.12 -7.56 27.59
N LEU A 115 -4.96 -7.56 26.58
CA LEU A 115 -6.29 -6.97 26.66
C LEU A 115 -7.15 -7.80 27.60
N ALA A 116 -7.97 -7.12 28.41
CA ALA A 116 -8.85 -7.79 29.39
C ALA A 116 -10.10 -8.40 28.72
N GLU A 117 -10.44 -7.91 27.53
CA GLU A 117 -11.63 -8.30 26.80
C GLU A 117 -11.41 -9.58 25.99
N HIS A 118 -12.45 -10.41 25.91
CA HIS A 118 -12.53 -11.51 24.96
C HIS A 118 -13.22 -11.05 23.68
N TYR A 119 -12.71 -11.47 22.51
CA TYR A 119 -13.26 -11.15 21.20
C TYR A 119 -13.78 -12.41 20.48
N ASP A 120 -14.93 -12.31 19.81
CA ASP A 120 -15.39 -13.38 18.93
C ASP A 120 -14.42 -13.58 17.75
N VAL A 121 -13.94 -12.44 17.20
CA VAL A 121 -12.95 -12.41 16.11
C VAL A 121 -11.92 -11.33 16.40
N ALA A 122 -10.65 -11.65 16.24
CA ALA A 122 -9.59 -10.66 16.21
C ALA A 122 -8.77 -10.80 14.94
N MET A 123 -8.49 -9.70 14.26
CA MET A 123 -7.72 -9.71 13.03
C MET A 123 -6.59 -8.71 13.06
N SER A 124 -5.44 -9.07 12.46
CA SER A 124 -4.38 -8.12 12.16
C SER A 124 -4.36 -7.84 10.66
N PHE A 125 -4.48 -6.56 10.32
CA PHE A 125 -4.59 -6.11 8.94
C PHE A 125 -3.24 -6.04 8.24
N PHE A 126 -2.15 -6.18 9.00
CA PHE A 126 -0.77 -6.22 8.50
C PHE A 126 0.16 -6.92 9.50
N LEU A 127 1.35 -7.36 9.06
CA LEU A 127 2.43 -7.88 9.92
C LEU A 127 3.04 -6.75 10.79
N PRO A 128 3.60 -7.08 11.97
CA PRO A 128 3.70 -8.40 12.61
C PRO A 128 2.43 -8.76 13.40
N PHE A 129 2.17 -10.06 13.57
CA PHE A 129 1.01 -10.57 14.31
C PHE A 129 1.28 -10.82 15.80
N ASP A 130 2.44 -10.43 16.31
CA ASP A 130 2.83 -10.71 17.71
C ASP A 130 1.83 -10.16 18.72
N PHE A 131 1.31 -8.94 18.52
CA PHE A 131 0.28 -8.38 19.37
C PHE A 131 -1.00 -9.25 19.38
N LEU A 132 -1.48 -9.63 18.19
CA LEU A 132 -2.64 -10.49 18.03
C LEU A 132 -2.43 -11.84 18.73
N HIS A 133 -1.23 -12.41 18.66
CA HIS A 133 -0.94 -13.71 19.23
C HIS A 133 -0.77 -13.69 20.74
N GLU A 134 -0.18 -12.64 21.30
CA GLU A 134 0.32 -12.63 22.67
C GLU A 134 -0.47 -11.72 23.60
N ARG A 135 -1.26 -10.79 23.09
CA ARG A 135 -1.99 -9.78 23.87
C ARG A 135 -3.50 -9.87 23.74
N VAL A 136 -3.99 -10.66 22.79
CA VAL A 136 -5.42 -10.75 22.48
C VAL A 136 -5.97 -12.12 22.78
N ASP A 137 -7.01 -12.19 23.58
CA ASP A 137 -7.86 -13.36 23.77
C ASP A 137 -9.01 -13.30 22.76
N ALA A 138 -9.08 -14.27 21.82
CA ALA A 138 -10.10 -14.32 20.80
C ALA A 138 -10.40 -15.75 20.36
N SER A 139 -11.67 -16.01 20.06
CA SER A 139 -12.13 -17.31 19.53
C SER A 139 -11.55 -17.62 18.15
N ILE A 140 -11.45 -16.61 17.29
CA ILE A 140 -10.90 -16.71 15.92
C ILE A 140 -9.87 -15.62 15.72
N LYS A 141 -8.68 -16.01 15.26
CA LYS A 141 -7.58 -15.08 14.89
C LYS A 141 -7.31 -15.13 13.39
N ILE A 142 -7.30 -13.96 12.76
CA ILE A 142 -7.18 -13.78 11.30
C ILE A 142 -5.98 -12.86 10.99
N GLY A 143 -5.19 -13.20 9.98
CA GLY A 143 -4.14 -12.32 9.44
C GLY A 143 -4.37 -12.02 7.97
N TRP A 144 -4.09 -10.79 7.54
CA TRP A 144 -4.23 -10.36 6.16
C TRP A 144 -2.90 -10.37 5.41
N ILE A 145 -2.98 -10.63 4.10
CA ILE A 145 -1.87 -10.62 3.14
C ILE A 145 -2.17 -9.57 2.08
N HIS A 146 -1.25 -8.61 1.92
CA HIS A 146 -1.37 -7.50 0.97
C HIS A 146 -0.23 -7.47 -0.06
N THR A 147 0.61 -8.51 -0.12
CA THR A 147 1.78 -8.57 -0.98
C THR A 147 1.85 -9.87 -1.79
N ASP A 148 2.65 -9.85 -2.86
CA ASP A 148 3.04 -11.03 -3.62
C ASP A 148 4.28 -11.66 -2.96
N TYR A 149 4.10 -12.84 -2.37
CA TYR A 149 5.17 -13.56 -1.67
C TYR A 149 6.21 -14.20 -2.60
N SER A 150 5.93 -14.33 -3.88
CA SER A 150 6.90 -14.87 -4.85
C SER A 150 8.08 -13.93 -5.08
N ALA A 151 7.87 -12.63 -4.86
CA ALA A 151 8.88 -11.57 -5.02
C ALA A 151 9.49 -11.07 -3.70
N GLU A 152 8.94 -11.49 -2.55
CA GLU A 152 9.40 -11.01 -1.24
C GLU A 152 10.73 -11.67 -0.82
N LYS A 153 11.65 -10.81 -0.34
CA LYS A 153 12.88 -11.24 0.35
C LYS A 153 12.62 -11.14 1.86
N ALA A 154 12.20 -12.25 2.48
CA ALA A 154 11.79 -12.28 3.87
C ALA A 154 12.35 -13.49 4.63
N ASP A 155 12.35 -13.41 5.96
CA ASP A 155 12.60 -14.57 6.83
C ASP A 155 11.35 -15.48 6.83
N PHE A 156 11.28 -16.39 5.85
CA PHE A 156 10.15 -17.30 5.70
C PHE A 156 9.95 -18.23 6.92
N THR A 157 11.00 -18.51 7.70
CA THR A 157 10.88 -19.28 8.94
C THR A 157 10.11 -18.48 9.99
N TYR A 158 10.44 -17.21 10.14
CA TYR A 158 9.70 -16.31 11.03
C TYR A 158 8.26 -16.14 10.57
N LEU A 159 8.03 -15.85 9.28
CA LEU A 159 6.69 -15.68 8.71
C LEU A 159 5.84 -16.95 8.90
N LEU A 160 6.38 -18.14 8.64
CA LEU A 160 5.69 -19.39 8.88
C LEU A 160 5.25 -19.52 10.35
N SER A 161 6.12 -19.14 11.30
CA SER A 161 5.80 -19.17 12.72
C SER A 161 4.65 -18.23 13.09
N GLN A 162 4.52 -17.09 12.39
CA GLN A 162 3.44 -16.12 12.58
C GLN A 162 2.12 -16.64 12.00
N TYR A 163 2.12 -17.05 10.73
CA TYR A 163 0.91 -17.49 10.03
C TYR A 163 0.36 -18.81 10.56
N SER A 164 1.21 -19.74 11.04
CA SER A 164 0.78 -21.04 11.56
C SER A 164 -0.12 -20.95 12.80
N ARG A 165 -0.06 -19.84 13.55
CA ARG A 165 -0.85 -19.59 14.76
C ARG A 165 -2.22 -18.98 14.47
N LEU A 166 -2.54 -18.67 13.21
CA LEU A 166 -3.82 -18.10 12.81
C LEU A 166 -4.83 -19.21 12.50
N ASN A 167 -6.11 -18.93 12.77
CA ASN A 167 -7.21 -19.80 12.35
C ASN A 167 -7.48 -19.66 10.85
N MET A 168 -7.36 -18.43 10.32
CA MET A 168 -7.66 -18.08 8.94
C MET A 168 -6.67 -17.02 8.44
N ILE A 169 -6.40 -17.05 7.15
CA ILE A 169 -5.55 -16.08 6.45
C ILE A 169 -6.39 -15.49 5.32
N VAL A 170 -6.42 -14.17 5.22
CA VAL A 170 -7.14 -13.45 4.15
C VAL A 170 -6.12 -12.91 3.16
N ALA A 171 -6.24 -13.29 1.91
CA ALA A 171 -5.50 -12.72 0.79
C ALA A 171 -6.39 -11.71 0.04
N VAL A 172 -5.81 -10.62 -0.43
CA VAL A 172 -6.56 -9.55 -1.12
C VAL A 172 -6.86 -9.85 -2.60
N SER A 173 -6.36 -10.98 -3.12
CA SER A 173 -6.66 -11.47 -4.47
C SER A 173 -6.34 -12.96 -4.59
N GLU A 174 -6.89 -13.64 -5.60
CA GLU A 174 -6.53 -15.05 -5.87
C GLU A 174 -5.03 -15.19 -6.17
N ALA A 175 -4.43 -14.26 -6.90
CA ALA A 175 -3.00 -14.28 -7.17
C ALA A 175 -2.15 -14.14 -5.90
N CYS A 176 -2.55 -13.29 -4.92
CA CYS A 176 -1.90 -13.24 -3.61
C CYS A 176 -2.02 -14.56 -2.86
N LYS A 177 -3.18 -15.23 -2.93
CA LYS A 177 -3.42 -16.53 -2.32
C LYS A 177 -2.54 -17.61 -2.97
N GLU A 178 -2.46 -17.65 -4.28
CA GLU A 178 -1.62 -18.59 -5.04
C GLU A 178 -0.13 -18.38 -4.71
N SER A 179 0.34 -17.14 -4.78
CA SER A 179 1.70 -16.77 -4.42
C SER A 179 2.05 -17.18 -2.99
N PHE A 180 1.21 -16.84 -2.01
CA PHE A 180 1.40 -17.25 -0.63
C PHE A 180 1.38 -18.78 -0.46
N SER A 181 0.43 -19.47 -1.10
CA SER A 181 0.28 -20.91 -1.01
C SER A 181 1.44 -21.68 -1.66
N SER A 182 2.09 -21.10 -2.67
CA SER A 182 3.29 -21.68 -3.26
C SER A 182 4.49 -21.66 -2.30
N VAL A 183 4.60 -20.62 -1.47
CA VAL A 183 5.65 -20.47 -0.46
C VAL A 183 5.32 -21.25 0.81
N PHE A 184 4.04 -21.29 1.20
CA PHE A 184 3.56 -21.95 2.42
C PHE A 184 2.44 -22.98 2.13
N PRO A 185 2.71 -24.07 1.39
CA PRO A 185 1.69 -25.04 0.96
C PRO A 185 0.93 -25.69 2.12
N GLN A 186 1.56 -25.82 3.29
CA GLN A 186 0.93 -26.35 4.51
C GLN A 186 -0.16 -25.44 5.09
N LEU A 187 -0.23 -24.17 4.68
CA LEU A 187 -1.23 -23.20 5.13
C LEU A 187 -2.31 -22.90 4.07
N ALA A 188 -2.18 -23.42 2.86
CA ALA A 188 -3.05 -23.11 1.73
C ALA A 188 -4.55 -23.32 2.02
N SER A 189 -4.89 -24.38 2.80
CA SER A 189 -6.28 -24.66 3.19
C SER A 189 -6.92 -23.65 4.14
N ARG A 190 -6.12 -22.76 4.75
CA ARG A 190 -6.59 -21.69 5.65
C ARG A 190 -6.73 -20.35 4.95
N VAL A 191 -6.34 -20.27 3.66
CA VAL A 191 -6.36 -19.01 2.92
C VAL A 191 -7.68 -18.85 2.18
N ILE A 192 -8.36 -17.74 2.47
CA ILE A 192 -9.54 -17.28 1.72
C ILE A 192 -9.21 -15.96 1.03
N VAL A 193 -9.99 -15.60 0.01
CA VAL A 193 -9.85 -14.31 -0.68
C VAL A 193 -10.96 -13.37 -0.26
N ILE A 194 -10.59 -12.18 0.21
CA ILE A 194 -11.47 -11.05 0.43
C ILE A 194 -10.80 -9.82 -0.20
N GLU A 195 -11.37 -9.32 -1.27
CA GLU A 195 -10.82 -8.16 -1.97
C GLU A 195 -10.92 -6.88 -1.13
N ASN A 196 -9.99 -5.95 -1.38
CA ASN A 196 -9.99 -4.65 -0.73
C ASN A 196 -11.28 -3.89 -1.04
N ILE A 197 -11.97 -3.44 0.00
CA ILE A 197 -13.12 -2.55 -0.12
C ILE A 197 -12.62 -1.12 -0.23
N LEU A 198 -13.02 -0.43 -1.29
CA LEU A 198 -12.68 0.97 -1.48
C LEU A 198 -13.91 1.84 -1.22
N PRO A 199 -13.79 2.88 -0.39
CA PRO A 199 -14.86 3.82 -0.12
C PRO A 199 -15.05 4.76 -1.34
N ALA A 200 -15.85 4.33 -2.34
CA ALA A 200 -16.01 5.04 -3.61
C ALA A 200 -16.45 6.50 -3.44
N ASP A 201 -17.39 6.77 -2.53
CA ASP A 201 -17.89 8.12 -2.25
C ASP A 201 -16.80 9.01 -1.67
N PHE A 202 -15.91 8.44 -0.84
CA PHE A 202 -14.76 9.16 -0.32
C PHE A 202 -13.80 9.54 -1.44
N VAL A 203 -13.45 8.60 -2.33
CA VAL A 203 -12.55 8.85 -3.47
C VAL A 203 -13.12 9.98 -4.34
N LYS A 204 -14.39 9.89 -4.71
CA LYS A 204 -15.09 10.89 -5.54
C LYS A 204 -15.14 12.27 -4.87
N LYS A 205 -15.55 12.33 -3.60
CA LYS A 205 -15.62 13.59 -2.83
C LYS A 205 -14.26 14.26 -2.72
N ASN A 206 -13.21 13.50 -2.42
CA ASN A 206 -11.87 14.05 -2.28
C ASN A 206 -11.23 14.44 -3.62
N ALA A 207 -11.67 13.86 -4.74
CA ALA A 207 -11.24 14.26 -6.08
C ALA A 207 -11.73 15.67 -6.47
N GLU A 208 -12.72 16.19 -5.76
CA GLU A 208 -13.28 17.55 -5.96
C GLU A 208 -12.76 18.59 -4.97
N ALA A 209 -11.89 18.20 -4.03
CA ALA A 209 -11.47 19.05 -2.92
C ALA A 209 -10.71 20.32 -3.35
N PHE A 210 -9.97 20.27 -4.44
CA PHE A 210 -9.21 21.41 -4.99
C PHE A 210 -8.81 21.20 -6.46
N HIS A 211 -8.36 22.30 -7.11
CA HIS A 211 -7.85 22.25 -8.48
C HIS A 211 -6.32 22.15 -8.50
N VAL A 212 -5.78 21.36 -9.41
CA VAL A 212 -4.34 21.08 -9.52
C VAL A 212 -3.65 21.78 -10.71
N SER A 213 -4.32 22.68 -11.38
CA SER A 213 -3.85 23.37 -12.61
C SER A 213 -2.51 24.12 -12.43
N GLY A 214 -2.17 24.51 -11.19
CA GLY A 214 -0.87 25.12 -10.88
C GLY A 214 0.30 24.14 -10.91
N GLU A 215 0.08 22.87 -10.54
CA GLU A 215 1.10 21.82 -10.49
C GLU A 215 1.01 20.87 -11.70
N MET A 216 -0.19 20.65 -12.21
CA MET A 216 -0.48 19.84 -13.42
C MET A 216 -1.25 20.69 -14.44
N PRO A 217 -0.58 21.62 -15.15
CA PRO A 217 -1.24 22.39 -16.17
C PRO A 217 -1.69 21.50 -17.31
N GLN A 218 -2.92 21.70 -17.78
CA GLN A 218 -3.55 20.98 -18.88
C GLN A 218 -2.94 21.42 -20.22
N LYS A 219 -1.71 20.97 -20.50
CA LYS A 219 -0.99 21.24 -21.74
C LYS A 219 -0.26 19.96 -22.17
N GLY A 220 -0.66 19.42 -23.30
CA GLY A 220 -0.24 18.09 -23.74
C GLY A 220 -0.98 16.98 -22.99
N ILE A 221 -0.49 15.76 -23.08
CA ILE A 221 -1.04 14.56 -22.42
C ILE A 221 -0.41 14.39 -21.05
N SER A 222 -1.23 14.30 -19.99
CA SER A 222 -0.80 14.11 -18.63
C SER A 222 -0.91 12.64 -18.21
N LEU A 223 0.24 12.01 -17.91
CA LEU A 223 0.32 10.68 -17.30
C LEU A 223 0.52 10.86 -15.80
N LEU A 224 -0.08 9.98 -14.99
CA LEU A 224 0.09 10.00 -13.53
C LEU A 224 0.40 8.60 -12.99
N SER A 225 1.34 8.53 -12.06
CA SER A 225 1.57 7.37 -11.20
C SER A 225 1.59 7.79 -9.74
N VAL A 226 0.99 6.97 -8.86
CA VAL A 226 0.92 7.23 -7.43
C VAL A 226 1.42 6.00 -6.66
N GLY A 227 2.41 6.19 -5.78
CA GLY A 227 2.92 5.08 -4.98
C GLY A 227 4.20 5.41 -4.21
N ARG A 228 4.65 4.48 -3.36
CA ARG A 228 5.95 4.61 -2.69
C ARG A 228 7.08 4.57 -3.71
N PHE A 229 8.11 5.37 -3.50
CA PHE A 229 9.34 5.32 -4.31
C PHE A 229 10.22 4.17 -3.80
N CYS A 230 10.00 3.00 -4.36
CA CYS A 230 10.69 1.75 -4.04
C CYS A 230 10.75 0.83 -5.27
N GLU A 231 11.62 -0.17 -5.23
CA GLU A 231 11.86 -1.12 -6.32
C GLU A 231 10.57 -1.70 -6.92
N ALA A 232 9.60 -2.08 -6.06
CA ALA A 232 8.33 -2.66 -6.49
C ALA A 232 7.55 -1.78 -7.48
N LYS A 233 7.61 -0.45 -7.30
CA LYS A 233 6.83 0.52 -8.10
C LYS A 233 7.48 0.89 -9.43
N ASN A 234 8.76 0.55 -9.63
CA ASN A 234 9.47 0.71 -10.91
C ASN A 234 9.53 2.15 -11.43
N PHE A 235 9.45 3.15 -10.55
CA PHE A 235 9.46 4.56 -10.98
C PHE A 235 10.83 5.02 -11.49
N ASP A 236 11.88 4.29 -11.21
CA ASP A 236 13.22 4.47 -11.76
C ASP A 236 13.29 4.24 -13.27
N ASN A 237 12.37 3.45 -13.86
CA ASN A 237 12.26 3.22 -15.30
C ASN A 237 11.32 4.21 -16.03
N VAL A 238 10.48 4.95 -15.30
CA VAL A 238 9.57 5.95 -15.88
C VAL A 238 10.28 6.97 -16.78
N PRO A 239 11.47 7.50 -16.44
CA PRO A 239 12.18 8.44 -17.32
C PRO A 239 12.54 7.87 -18.69
N ASP A 240 12.99 6.62 -18.79
CA ASP A 240 13.31 5.99 -20.07
C ASP A 240 12.04 5.68 -20.88
N ILE A 241 10.97 5.22 -20.22
CA ILE A 241 9.66 4.99 -20.87
C ILE A 241 9.13 6.32 -21.43
N CYS A 242 9.16 7.39 -20.63
CA CYS A 242 8.73 8.73 -21.05
C CYS A 242 9.56 9.26 -22.23
N ARG A 243 10.89 9.08 -22.20
CA ARG A 243 11.78 9.47 -23.29
C ARG A 243 11.42 8.78 -24.61
N ARG A 244 11.04 7.49 -24.55
CA ARG A 244 10.58 6.73 -25.74
C ARG A 244 9.27 7.29 -26.28
N LEU A 245 8.29 7.60 -25.41
CA LEU A 245 7.03 8.24 -25.82
C LEU A 245 7.26 9.59 -26.50
N VAL A 246 8.15 10.41 -25.97
CA VAL A 246 8.52 11.71 -26.55
C VAL A 246 9.25 11.53 -27.89
N ALA A 247 10.18 10.57 -27.99
CA ALA A 247 10.88 10.25 -29.23
C ALA A 247 9.92 9.73 -30.32
N ASP A 248 8.82 9.10 -29.92
CA ASP A 248 7.74 8.62 -30.79
C ASP A 248 6.71 9.72 -31.17
N GLY A 249 7.02 10.98 -30.83
CA GLY A 249 6.25 12.18 -31.21
C GLY A 249 5.08 12.53 -30.29
N LEU A 250 4.94 11.91 -29.12
CA LEU A 250 3.86 12.20 -28.19
C LEU A 250 4.26 13.36 -27.24
N ASP A 251 3.39 14.36 -27.13
CA ASP A 251 3.58 15.49 -26.19
C ASP A 251 3.08 15.12 -24.80
N VAL A 252 3.85 14.25 -24.11
CA VAL A 252 3.49 13.74 -22.78
C VAL A 252 4.26 14.44 -21.67
N LYS A 253 3.60 14.56 -20.50
CA LYS A 253 4.23 14.79 -19.21
C LYS A 253 3.80 13.71 -18.23
N TRP A 254 4.75 13.19 -17.46
CA TRP A 254 4.48 12.13 -16.49
C TRP A 254 4.71 12.64 -15.06
N TYR A 255 3.67 12.66 -14.28
CA TYR A 255 3.68 13.13 -12.90
C TYR A 255 3.80 11.95 -11.94
N LEU A 256 4.68 12.06 -10.95
CA LEU A 256 4.91 11.05 -9.92
C LEU A 256 4.51 11.62 -8.56
N ILE A 257 3.51 11.02 -7.93
CA ILE A 257 3.12 11.33 -6.56
C ILE A 257 3.58 10.22 -5.64
N GLY A 258 4.33 10.60 -4.61
CA GLY A 258 4.83 9.66 -3.63
C GLY A 258 6.08 10.13 -2.92
N TYR A 259 6.67 9.21 -2.18
CA TYR A 259 7.93 9.38 -1.45
C TYR A 259 8.54 8.02 -1.16
N GLY A 260 9.82 7.95 -0.87
CA GLY A 260 10.48 6.69 -0.50
C GLY A 260 11.99 6.71 -0.73
N GLY A 261 12.62 5.57 -0.46
CA GLY A 261 14.08 5.44 -0.52
C GLY A 261 14.69 5.64 -1.90
N ASP A 262 13.92 5.37 -2.95
CA ASP A 262 14.41 5.42 -4.34
C ASP A 262 14.28 6.82 -4.97
N GLU A 263 13.86 7.86 -4.22
CA GLU A 263 13.69 9.20 -4.81
C GLU A 263 14.97 9.73 -5.46
N ALA A 264 16.10 9.55 -4.80
CA ALA A 264 17.40 9.97 -5.35
C ALA A 264 17.74 9.23 -6.65
N LEU A 265 17.47 7.93 -6.71
CA LEU A 265 17.65 7.12 -7.92
C LEU A 265 16.73 7.60 -9.05
N ILE A 266 15.46 7.86 -8.76
CA ILE A 266 14.49 8.35 -9.76
C ILE A 266 14.95 9.70 -10.33
N ARG A 267 15.40 10.64 -9.48
CA ARG A 267 15.93 11.95 -9.91
C ARG A 267 17.16 11.78 -10.79
N GLN A 268 18.09 10.90 -10.40
CA GLN A 268 19.25 10.57 -11.23
C GLN A 268 18.82 10.03 -12.61
N LYS A 269 17.85 9.13 -12.67
CA LYS A 269 17.34 8.56 -13.92
C LYS A 269 16.62 9.61 -14.79
N ILE A 270 15.94 10.58 -14.20
CA ILE A 270 15.36 11.74 -14.91
C ILE A 270 16.48 12.55 -15.57
N ASP A 271 17.56 12.83 -14.87
CA ASP A 271 18.70 13.59 -15.38
C ASP A 271 19.44 12.82 -16.50
N GLU A 272 19.72 11.53 -16.30
CA GLU A 272 20.36 10.65 -17.28
C GLU A 272 19.53 10.55 -18.59
N ALA A 273 18.21 10.55 -18.49
CA ALA A 273 17.31 10.50 -19.63
C ALA A 273 17.04 11.86 -20.29
N GLY A 274 17.46 12.98 -19.68
CA GLY A 274 17.16 14.33 -20.14
C GLY A 274 15.69 14.70 -20.06
N MET A 275 14.97 14.15 -19.04
CA MET A 275 13.50 14.27 -18.93
C MET A 275 13.03 15.22 -17.82
N GLN A 276 13.86 16.14 -17.35
CA GLN A 276 13.55 17.07 -16.24
C GLN A 276 12.29 17.93 -16.51
N ALA A 277 12.02 18.25 -17.76
CA ALA A 277 10.84 19.01 -18.16
C ALA A 277 9.59 18.12 -18.41
N ARG A 278 9.74 16.80 -18.37
CA ARG A 278 8.70 15.84 -18.76
C ARG A 278 8.31 14.87 -17.65
N VAL A 279 9.22 14.47 -16.79
CA VAL A 279 8.93 13.63 -15.62
C VAL A 279 9.05 14.48 -14.37
N ILE A 280 7.91 14.73 -13.73
CA ILE A 280 7.77 15.68 -12.63
C ILE A 280 7.45 14.94 -11.34
N ILE A 281 8.34 15.00 -10.36
CA ILE A 281 8.08 14.50 -9.01
C ILE A 281 7.31 15.57 -8.23
N LEU A 282 6.05 15.27 -7.91
CA LEU A 282 5.19 16.15 -7.11
C LEU A 282 5.37 15.95 -5.60
N GLY A 283 6.13 14.91 -5.20
CA GLY A 283 6.34 14.57 -3.80
C GLY A 283 5.11 13.91 -3.15
N LYS A 284 5.14 13.79 -1.81
CA LYS A 284 4.01 13.27 -1.02
C LYS A 284 2.84 14.25 -1.12
N LYS A 285 1.66 13.74 -1.44
CA LYS A 285 0.40 14.49 -1.41
C LYS A 285 -0.57 13.83 -0.45
N ASP A 286 -1.15 14.59 0.45
CA ASP A 286 -2.14 14.10 1.41
C ASP A 286 -3.47 13.72 0.74
N ASN A 287 -3.77 14.32 -0.40
CA ASN A 287 -4.91 13.95 -1.23
C ASN A 287 -4.47 13.83 -2.70
N PRO A 288 -4.24 12.63 -3.24
CA PRO A 288 -3.83 12.43 -4.63
C PRO A 288 -5.00 12.44 -5.62
N TYR A 289 -6.24 12.36 -5.14
CA TYR A 289 -7.41 12.18 -6.02
C TYR A 289 -7.69 13.34 -6.98
N PRO A 290 -7.49 14.63 -6.63
CA PRO A 290 -7.61 15.72 -7.60
C PRO A 290 -6.62 15.60 -8.76
N TYR A 291 -5.42 15.07 -8.50
CA TYR A 291 -4.41 14.80 -9.54
C TYR A 291 -4.82 13.60 -10.40
N MET A 292 -5.36 12.53 -9.78
CA MET A 292 -5.92 11.38 -10.53
C MET A 292 -7.07 11.82 -11.42
N ARG A 293 -7.99 12.65 -10.92
CA ARG A 293 -9.08 13.21 -11.70
C ARG A 293 -8.59 14.06 -12.87
N ALA A 294 -7.50 14.80 -12.69
CA ALA A 294 -6.94 15.71 -13.69
C ALA A 294 -6.08 15.05 -14.75
N CYS A 295 -5.55 13.84 -14.52
CA CYS A 295 -4.72 13.17 -15.52
C CYS A 295 -5.55 12.62 -16.69
N ASP A 296 -4.91 12.45 -17.85
CA ASP A 296 -5.51 11.83 -19.02
C ASP A 296 -5.39 10.30 -18.96
N LEU A 297 -4.30 9.79 -18.38
CA LEU A 297 -4.03 8.37 -18.25
C LEU A 297 -3.34 8.09 -16.91
N TYR A 298 -3.88 7.13 -16.18
CA TYR A 298 -3.20 6.59 -15.00
C TYR A 298 -2.32 5.40 -15.38
N VAL A 299 -1.05 5.42 -14.99
CA VAL A 299 -0.09 4.36 -15.30
C VAL A 299 0.52 3.81 -14.02
N GLN A 300 0.43 2.49 -13.81
CA GLN A 300 1.08 1.80 -12.70
C GLN A 300 2.16 0.85 -13.26
N PRO A 301 3.42 1.31 -13.41
CA PRO A 301 4.47 0.54 -14.09
C PRO A 301 5.18 -0.46 -13.16
N SER A 302 4.50 -1.00 -12.17
CA SER A 302 5.08 -1.82 -11.11
C SER A 302 5.80 -3.07 -11.61
N ARG A 303 6.83 -3.51 -10.87
CA ARG A 303 7.47 -4.82 -11.06
C ARG A 303 6.68 -5.93 -10.40
N TYR A 304 6.06 -5.64 -9.26
CA TYR A 304 5.16 -6.55 -8.55
C TYR A 304 4.19 -5.81 -7.63
N GLU A 305 3.02 -6.38 -7.43
CA GLU A 305 1.95 -5.88 -6.57
C GLU A 305 1.18 -7.05 -5.96
N GLY A 306 0.57 -6.85 -4.81
CA GLY A 306 -0.47 -7.73 -4.32
C GLY A 306 -1.79 -7.45 -5.03
N LYS A 307 -2.35 -6.26 -4.79
CA LYS A 307 -3.43 -5.63 -5.55
C LYS A 307 -3.31 -4.12 -5.39
N ALA A 308 -3.04 -3.41 -6.48
CA ALA A 308 -2.77 -1.98 -6.44
C ALA A 308 -4.07 -1.19 -6.25
N VAL A 309 -4.32 -0.72 -5.02
CA VAL A 309 -5.49 0.08 -4.66
C VAL A 309 -5.61 1.33 -5.52
N THR A 310 -4.48 1.99 -5.83
CA THR A 310 -4.43 3.22 -6.64
C THR A 310 -4.93 3.03 -8.08
N VAL A 311 -4.79 1.83 -8.64
CA VAL A 311 -5.37 1.46 -9.94
C VAL A 311 -6.90 1.49 -9.86
N ARG A 312 -7.46 0.86 -8.83
CA ARG A 312 -8.91 0.84 -8.63
C ARG A 312 -9.48 2.23 -8.32
N GLU A 313 -8.71 3.06 -7.59
CA GLU A 313 -9.08 4.46 -7.33
C GLU A 313 -9.15 5.28 -8.62
N ALA A 314 -8.19 5.11 -9.53
CA ALA A 314 -8.19 5.74 -10.83
C ALA A 314 -9.40 5.30 -11.69
N GLN A 315 -9.73 4.00 -11.69
CA GLN A 315 -10.94 3.48 -12.35
C GLN A 315 -12.22 4.08 -11.76
N LEU A 316 -12.34 4.20 -10.43
CA LEU A 316 -13.49 4.84 -9.75
C LEU A 316 -13.67 6.31 -10.16
N LEU A 317 -12.58 6.97 -10.58
CA LEU A 317 -12.59 8.35 -11.08
C LEU A 317 -12.77 8.44 -12.60
N GLY A 318 -13.11 7.31 -13.26
CA GLY A 318 -13.31 7.26 -14.70
C GLY A 318 -12.02 7.56 -15.48
N LYS A 319 -10.87 7.02 -15.02
CA LYS A 319 -9.62 7.20 -15.74
C LYS A 319 -9.24 5.91 -16.48
N PRO A 320 -8.84 6.01 -17.75
CA PRO A 320 -8.20 4.89 -18.41
C PRO A 320 -6.92 4.53 -17.66
N VAL A 321 -6.66 3.23 -17.55
CA VAL A 321 -5.57 2.70 -16.72
C VAL A 321 -4.66 1.81 -17.55
N VAL A 322 -3.36 1.97 -17.38
CA VAL A 322 -2.33 1.05 -17.89
C VAL A 322 -1.55 0.48 -16.69
N ILE A 323 -1.35 -0.82 -16.68
CA ILE A 323 -0.43 -1.50 -15.76
C ILE A 323 0.56 -2.35 -16.53
N THR A 324 1.69 -2.64 -15.95
CA THR A 324 2.65 -3.61 -16.47
C THR A 324 2.21 -5.05 -16.18
N ASP A 325 2.69 -6.01 -16.98
CA ASP A 325 2.39 -7.45 -16.86
C ASP A 325 3.21 -8.11 -15.75
N TYR A 326 2.97 -7.69 -14.49
CA TYR A 326 3.51 -8.38 -13.32
C TYR A 326 2.67 -9.62 -12.96
N ALA A 327 3.20 -10.54 -12.19
CA ALA A 327 2.64 -11.88 -11.93
C ALA A 327 1.14 -11.87 -11.53
N THR A 328 0.67 -10.84 -10.82
CA THR A 328 -0.71 -10.70 -10.36
C THR A 328 -1.57 -9.75 -11.22
N SER A 329 -1.06 -9.26 -12.35
CA SER A 329 -1.70 -8.24 -13.21
C SER A 329 -3.10 -8.65 -13.67
N GLY A 330 -3.28 -9.91 -14.07
CA GLY A 330 -4.57 -10.46 -14.49
C GLY A 330 -5.64 -10.53 -13.40
N SER A 331 -5.25 -10.41 -12.11
CA SER A 331 -6.22 -10.24 -11.00
C SER A 331 -6.56 -8.77 -10.75
N GLN A 332 -5.76 -7.85 -11.30
CA GLN A 332 -5.95 -6.40 -11.16
C GLN A 332 -6.85 -5.83 -12.23
N LEU A 333 -6.64 -6.23 -13.48
CA LEU A 333 -7.35 -5.78 -14.68
C LEU A 333 -7.73 -6.96 -15.57
N GLU A 334 -8.85 -6.86 -16.26
CA GLU A 334 -9.14 -7.65 -17.46
C GLU A 334 -8.63 -6.87 -18.68
N ASP A 335 -7.54 -7.38 -19.28
CA ASP A 335 -6.84 -6.66 -20.36
C ASP A 335 -7.78 -6.31 -21.51
N GLY A 336 -7.77 -5.04 -21.88
CA GLY A 336 -8.61 -4.51 -22.93
C GLY A 336 -10.10 -4.36 -22.57
N VAL A 337 -10.53 -4.62 -21.34
CA VAL A 337 -11.93 -4.45 -20.88
C VAL A 337 -12.02 -3.29 -19.88
N ASP A 338 -11.26 -3.32 -18.81
CA ASP A 338 -11.27 -2.30 -17.75
C ASP A 338 -9.92 -1.60 -17.54
N GLY A 339 -8.96 -1.85 -18.46
CA GLY A 339 -7.64 -1.26 -18.54
C GLY A 339 -6.79 -1.94 -19.59
N VAL A 340 -5.50 -1.61 -19.65
CA VAL A 340 -4.53 -2.23 -20.56
C VAL A 340 -3.35 -2.77 -19.78
N ILE A 341 -2.97 -4.02 -20.08
CA ILE A 341 -1.78 -4.66 -19.53
C ILE A 341 -0.68 -4.59 -20.60
N VAL A 342 0.46 -3.99 -20.27
CA VAL A 342 1.58 -3.79 -21.19
C VAL A 342 2.81 -4.57 -20.72
N PRO A 343 3.75 -4.94 -21.64
CA PRO A 343 5.00 -5.58 -21.26
C PRO A 343 5.75 -4.79 -20.19
N MET A 344 6.48 -5.50 -19.32
CA MET A 344 7.19 -4.91 -18.18
C MET A 344 8.50 -4.21 -18.61
N ASP A 345 9.06 -4.57 -19.77
CA ASP A 345 10.24 -3.89 -20.31
C ASP A 345 9.89 -2.48 -20.83
N ASN A 346 10.87 -1.59 -20.77
CA ASN A 346 10.65 -0.17 -21.08
C ASN A 346 10.16 0.08 -22.51
N ALA A 347 10.59 -0.73 -23.47
CA ALA A 347 10.21 -0.56 -24.88
C ALA A 347 8.77 -1.04 -25.11
N GLY A 348 8.42 -2.22 -24.61
CA GLY A 348 7.07 -2.76 -24.68
C GLY A 348 6.06 -1.90 -23.91
N CYS A 349 6.43 -1.44 -22.70
CA CYS A 349 5.60 -0.52 -21.92
C CYS A 349 5.33 0.79 -22.68
N ALA A 350 6.37 1.42 -23.23
CA ALA A 350 6.21 2.64 -24.03
C ALA A 350 5.34 2.40 -25.28
N ALA A 351 5.55 1.30 -26.00
CA ALA A 351 4.76 0.96 -27.19
C ALA A 351 3.27 0.76 -26.86
N GLY A 352 2.96 0.05 -25.77
CA GLY A 352 1.58 -0.16 -25.32
C GLY A 352 0.89 1.14 -24.90
N ILE A 353 1.57 1.99 -24.13
CA ILE A 353 1.07 3.33 -23.78
C ILE A 353 0.84 4.18 -25.04
N ALA A 354 1.81 4.19 -25.97
CA ALA A 354 1.70 4.96 -27.20
C ALA A 354 0.53 4.49 -28.09
N ALA A 355 0.30 3.19 -28.18
CA ALA A 355 -0.83 2.62 -28.91
C ALA A 355 -2.17 3.09 -28.33
N LEU A 356 -2.31 3.06 -27.00
CA LEU A 356 -3.52 3.52 -26.32
C LEU A 356 -3.73 5.03 -26.51
N LEU A 357 -2.68 5.87 -26.34
CA LEU A 357 -2.78 7.33 -26.50
C LEU A 357 -3.12 7.78 -27.92
N ARG A 358 -2.83 6.96 -28.95
CA ARG A 358 -3.18 7.23 -30.34
C ARG A 358 -4.59 6.76 -30.72
N ASP A 359 -5.29 6.11 -29.82
CA ASP A 359 -6.67 5.64 -29.99
C ASP A 359 -7.63 6.34 -28.99
N PRO A 360 -8.13 7.55 -29.32
CA PRO A 360 -9.05 8.28 -28.46
C PRO A 360 -10.36 7.53 -28.18
N ALA A 361 -10.84 6.72 -29.13
CA ALA A 361 -12.05 5.93 -28.93
C ALA A 361 -11.83 4.85 -27.87
N ARG A 362 -10.67 4.22 -27.89
CA ARG A 362 -10.26 3.24 -26.89
C ARG A 362 -10.04 3.86 -25.53
N MET A 363 -9.39 5.04 -25.47
CA MET A 363 -9.23 5.81 -24.23
C MET A 363 -10.59 6.11 -23.58
N GLN A 364 -11.56 6.56 -24.39
CA GLN A 364 -12.91 6.85 -23.90
C GLN A 364 -13.67 5.60 -23.44
N GLN A 365 -13.48 4.47 -24.11
CA GLN A 365 -14.11 3.21 -23.73
C GLN A 365 -13.63 2.68 -22.36
N LEU A 366 -12.37 2.95 -22.02
CA LEU A 366 -11.71 2.51 -20.77
C LEU A 366 -11.84 3.53 -19.62
N SER A 367 -12.61 4.60 -19.81
CA SER A 367 -12.80 5.71 -18.83
C SER A 367 -14.04 5.52 -17.97
#